data_ee45b107a87092cf32ffe5d3b8896813
#
_entry.id   ee45b107a87092cf32ffe5d3b8896813
#
_cell.length_a   1.000
_cell.length_b   1.000
_cell.length_c   1.000
_cell.angle_alpha   90.00
_cell.angle_beta   90.00
_cell.angle_gamma   90.00
#
_symmetry.space_group_name_H-M   'P 1'
#
loop_
_entity.id
_entity.type
_entity.pdbx_description
1 polymer ?
#
loop_
_entity_poly.entity_id
_entity_poly.type
_entity_poly.pdbx_seq_one_letter_code
_entity_poly.pdbx_strand_id
1 'polypeptide(L)'
;GDLLDAVQRALPRLKGAYAIAVFCRDEPHRVVGARAGSPLVLGVGQGEQFLASDAMALAGVTDQIVYLEEGDVVDLQLGRYWISAPDAQGRYAPADRVVRTVQAHSGAAELGPYRHYMQKEIFEQPRAIADTLEGVAAITPELFGDGAYRVFKDIDRVLILACGTSYYSGSTARYWLESIAQIPTTVEIASEYRYRDSVPDPRTLVVTISQSGETADTIAALKHARAQGMPHTLTICNVATSAMVRECSLAYITRAGVEIGVASTKAFTTQLVGLYLMTLALAQVRGKLTEADEAKHLKALRHLPVAVQAVLALEPQVIAWSEDFAKRENALFLGRGLHYPIALEGALKLKEISYIHAEAYPAGELKHGPLALVTAQMPVVTVAPNDALLEKLKSNMQEVRARGGQLYVFADSDTHIESGAGVHVIRMPEHYGALSPILHVVPLQLLAYHTACARGTDVDKPRNLAKSVTVE
;
A
#
# COMPACT_ATOMS: atom_id res chain seq x y z
N GLY A 1 -20.99 -32.23 24.64
CA GLY A 1 -21.76 -31.07 24.21
C GLY A 1 -21.47 -30.76 22.76
N ASP A 2 -22.33 -30.08 22.08
CA ASP A 2 -22.19 -29.67 20.67
C ASP A 2 -21.11 -28.56 20.51
N LEU A 3 -20.20 -28.72 19.55
CA LEU A 3 -19.08 -27.76 19.34
C LEU A 3 -19.60 -26.36 18.98
N LEU A 4 -20.63 -26.29 18.12
CA LEU A 4 -21.22 -25.00 17.72
C LEU A 4 -21.79 -24.25 18.92
N ASP A 5 -22.58 -24.93 19.74
CA ASP A 5 -23.15 -24.39 20.98
C ASP A 5 -22.05 -23.89 21.95
N ALA A 6 -20.97 -24.65 22.06
CA ALA A 6 -19.86 -24.28 22.95
C ALA A 6 -19.16 -23.01 22.46
N VAL A 7 -18.90 -22.90 21.14
CA VAL A 7 -18.31 -21.74 20.52
C VAL A 7 -19.24 -20.53 20.68
N GLN A 8 -20.49 -20.62 20.28
CA GLN A 8 -21.45 -19.50 20.39
C GLN A 8 -21.62 -18.98 21.82
N ARG A 9 -21.54 -19.85 22.83
CA ARG A 9 -21.56 -19.43 24.26
C ARG A 9 -20.25 -18.80 24.73
N ALA A 10 -19.13 -19.12 24.09
CA ALA A 10 -17.83 -18.55 24.43
C ALA A 10 -17.61 -17.16 23.81
N LEU A 11 -18.12 -16.92 22.60
CA LEU A 11 -17.88 -15.67 21.83
C LEU A 11 -18.20 -14.39 22.61
N PRO A 12 -19.30 -14.28 23.40
CA PRO A 12 -19.58 -13.06 24.17
C PRO A 12 -18.55 -12.73 25.25
N ARG A 13 -17.66 -13.69 25.60
CA ARG A 13 -16.59 -13.50 26.58
C ARG A 13 -15.29 -13.02 25.94
N LEU A 14 -15.16 -13.14 24.62
CA LEU A 14 -13.99 -12.66 23.90
C LEU A 14 -14.04 -11.13 23.81
N LYS A 15 -12.88 -10.51 24.03
CA LYS A 15 -12.71 -9.05 23.90
C LYS A 15 -11.70 -8.76 22.80
N GLY A 16 -11.95 -7.70 22.03
CA GLY A 16 -11.12 -7.31 20.91
C GLY A 16 -11.51 -7.99 19.60
N ALA A 17 -10.75 -7.73 18.54
CA ALA A 17 -10.98 -8.32 17.23
C ALA A 17 -10.48 -9.76 17.16
N TYR A 18 -11.23 -10.63 16.49
CA TYR A 18 -10.82 -12.01 16.26
C TYR A 18 -11.37 -12.57 14.96
N ALA A 19 -10.63 -13.52 14.40
CA ALA A 19 -11.07 -14.48 13.40
C ALA A 19 -10.52 -15.85 13.84
N ILE A 20 -11.39 -16.76 14.20
CA ILE A 20 -11.01 -18.05 14.80
C ILE A 20 -11.59 -19.21 14.03
N ALA A 21 -10.86 -20.33 14.01
CA ALA A 21 -11.31 -21.63 13.58
C ALA A 21 -11.13 -22.62 14.74
N VAL A 22 -12.20 -23.25 15.18
CA VAL A 22 -12.24 -24.14 16.33
C VAL A 22 -12.59 -25.55 15.87
N PHE A 23 -11.82 -26.54 16.29
CA PHE A 23 -12.11 -27.94 16.09
C PHE A 23 -11.97 -28.71 17.40
N CYS A 24 -12.61 -29.86 17.49
CA CYS A 24 -12.65 -30.68 18.69
C CYS A 24 -12.29 -32.14 18.35
N ARG A 25 -11.52 -32.76 19.24
CA ARG A 25 -11.14 -34.19 19.10
C ARG A 25 -12.35 -35.09 19.03
N ASP A 26 -13.40 -34.75 19.75
CA ASP A 26 -14.61 -35.60 19.87
C ASP A 26 -15.58 -35.41 18.69
N GLU A 27 -15.34 -34.34 17.86
CA GLU A 27 -16.08 -34.05 16.62
C GLU A 27 -15.08 -33.82 15.45
N PRO A 28 -14.31 -34.85 15.03
CA PRO A 28 -13.12 -34.70 14.17
C PRO A 28 -13.43 -34.22 12.73
N HIS A 29 -14.70 -34.27 12.30
CA HIS A 29 -15.15 -33.87 10.96
C HIS A 29 -15.85 -32.50 10.96
N ARG A 30 -15.64 -31.71 12.03
CA ARG A 30 -16.31 -30.43 12.22
C ARG A 30 -15.31 -29.32 12.55
N VAL A 31 -15.48 -28.19 11.89
CA VAL A 31 -14.76 -26.96 12.19
C VAL A 31 -15.77 -25.84 12.33
N VAL A 32 -15.69 -25.07 13.40
CA VAL A 32 -16.53 -23.89 13.61
C VAL A 32 -15.67 -22.64 13.47
N GLY A 33 -16.00 -21.79 12.48
CA GLY A 33 -15.37 -20.48 12.28
C GLY A 33 -16.19 -19.36 12.89
N ALA A 34 -15.56 -18.36 13.43
CA ALA A 34 -16.24 -17.15 13.93
C ALA A 34 -15.37 -15.90 13.77
N ARG A 35 -16.02 -14.76 13.55
CA ARG A 35 -15.31 -13.50 13.41
C ARG A 35 -16.00 -12.36 14.15
N ALA A 36 -15.19 -11.42 14.63
CA ALA A 36 -15.60 -10.08 15.05
C ALA A 36 -14.40 -9.14 14.88
N GLY A 37 -14.58 -8.02 14.20
CA GLY A 37 -13.53 -7.03 13.95
C GLY A 37 -12.44 -7.46 12.97
N SER A 38 -12.07 -8.74 12.92
CA SER A 38 -11.10 -9.30 11.95
C SER A 38 -11.81 -10.02 10.80
N PRO A 39 -11.28 -9.98 9.57
CA PRO A 39 -11.88 -10.66 8.44
C PRO A 39 -11.76 -12.18 8.53
N LEU A 40 -12.80 -12.87 8.05
CA LEU A 40 -12.81 -14.32 7.82
C LEU A 40 -13.62 -14.59 6.56
N VAL A 41 -13.08 -15.42 5.69
CA VAL A 41 -13.74 -15.86 4.46
C VAL A 41 -13.90 -17.37 4.46
N LEU A 42 -14.99 -17.83 3.87
CA LEU A 42 -15.26 -19.22 3.60
C LEU A 42 -15.03 -19.49 2.11
N GLY A 43 -14.12 -20.39 1.79
CA GLY A 43 -13.96 -20.94 0.45
C GLY A 43 -14.84 -22.15 0.25
N VAL A 44 -15.61 -22.16 -0.83
CA VAL A 44 -16.51 -23.26 -1.18
C VAL A 44 -15.86 -24.09 -2.29
N GLY A 45 -15.39 -25.28 -1.96
CA GLY A 45 -14.82 -26.24 -2.89
C GLY A 45 -15.77 -27.38 -3.23
N GLN A 46 -15.31 -28.33 -4.05
CA GLN A 46 -16.07 -29.52 -4.40
C GLN A 46 -15.91 -30.60 -3.33
N GLY A 47 -16.90 -30.67 -2.43
CA GLY A 47 -16.89 -31.64 -1.32
C GLY A 47 -15.99 -31.24 -0.15
N GLU A 48 -15.40 -30.08 -0.18
CA GLU A 48 -14.53 -29.53 0.86
C GLU A 48 -14.76 -28.02 1.02
N GLN A 49 -14.49 -27.51 2.21
CA GLN A 49 -14.59 -26.07 2.52
C GLN A 49 -13.34 -25.62 3.26
N PHE A 50 -13.07 -24.34 3.12
CA PHE A 50 -11.85 -23.71 3.64
C PHE A 50 -12.19 -22.46 4.44
N LEU A 51 -11.45 -22.19 5.48
CA LEU A 51 -11.45 -20.89 6.19
C LEU A 51 -10.11 -20.21 6.02
N ALA A 52 -10.17 -18.94 5.69
CA ALA A 52 -8.98 -18.09 5.60
C ALA A 52 -9.31 -16.66 6.04
N SER A 53 -8.30 -15.89 6.40
CA SER A 53 -8.45 -14.46 6.71
C SER A 53 -8.63 -13.60 5.45
N ASP A 54 -8.22 -14.13 4.29
CA ASP A 54 -8.21 -13.42 3.02
C ASP A 54 -8.49 -14.41 1.87
N ALA A 55 -9.29 -13.99 0.89
CA ALA A 55 -9.59 -14.78 -0.31
C ALA A 55 -8.33 -15.16 -1.11
N MET A 56 -7.27 -14.35 -1.05
CA MET A 56 -6.02 -14.62 -1.72
C MET A 56 -5.30 -15.88 -1.18
N ALA A 57 -5.48 -16.18 0.09
CA ALA A 57 -4.94 -17.41 0.68
C ALA A 57 -5.57 -18.68 0.07
N LEU A 58 -6.71 -18.54 -0.59
CA LEU A 58 -7.44 -19.61 -1.26
C LEU A 58 -7.23 -19.64 -2.78
N ALA A 59 -6.36 -18.76 -3.30
CA ALA A 59 -6.02 -18.72 -4.72
C ALA A 59 -5.44 -20.06 -5.18
N GLY A 60 -6.00 -20.61 -6.26
CA GLY A 60 -5.62 -21.94 -6.76
C GLY A 60 -6.29 -23.12 -6.05
N VAL A 61 -7.05 -22.87 -4.97
CA VAL A 61 -7.83 -23.89 -4.24
C VAL A 61 -9.30 -23.80 -4.63
N THR A 62 -9.89 -22.61 -4.51
CA THR A 62 -11.25 -22.31 -4.97
C THR A 62 -11.39 -20.85 -5.35
N ASP A 63 -12.26 -20.58 -6.31
CA ASP A 63 -12.67 -19.22 -6.71
C ASP A 63 -14.03 -18.81 -6.11
N GLN A 64 -14.70 -19.73 -5.42
CA GLN A 64 -16.01 -19.50 -4.79
C GLN A 64 -15.83 -19.07 -3.35
N ILE A 65 -16.06 -17.81 -3.05
CA ILE A 65 -15.77 -17.20 -1.75
C ILE A 65 -17.05 -16.63 -1.15
N VAL A 66 -17.28 -16.92 0.12
CA VAL A 66 -18.26 -16.25 0.97
C VAL A 66 -17.53 -15.34 1.96
N TYR A 67 -17.80 -14.07 1.89
CA TYR A 67 -17.30 -13.10 2.88
C TYR A 67 -18.23 -13.10 4.09
N LEU A 68 -17.72 -13.57 5.23
CA LEU A 68 -18.47 -13.54 6.48
C LEU A 68 -18.62 -12.10 6.98
N GLU A 69 -19.82 -11.79 7.49
CA GLU A 69 -20.12 -10.49 8.06
C GLU A 69 -19.79 -10.43 9.56
N GLU A 70 -19.89 -9.23 10.14
CA GLU A 70 -19.59 -9.02 11.55
C GLU A 70 -20.45 -9.87 12.47
N GLY A 71 -19.81 -10.66 13.32
CA GLY A 71 -20.48 -11.57 14.25
C GLY A 71 -20.90 -12.92 13.67
N ASP A 72 -20.67 -13.17 12.38
CA ASP A 72 -21.00 -14.45 11.76
C ASP A 72 -20.25 -15.61 12.40
N VAL A 73 -20.95 -16.72 12.53
CA VAL A 73 -20.42 -18.04 12.90
C VAL A 73 -20.73 -19.01 11.78
N VAL A 74 -19.72 -19.72 11.29
CA VAL A 74 -19.85 -20.73 10.25
C VAL A 74 -19.53 -22.10 10.82
N ASP A 75 -20.40 -23.06 10.56
CA ASP A 75 -20.25 -24.47 10.94
C ASP A 75 -19.95 -25.30 9.68
N LEU A 76 -18.78 -25.91 9.64
CA LEU A 76 -18.30 -26.74 8.53
C LEU A 76 -18.35 -28.21 8.93
N GLN A 77 -19.08 -29.03 8.17
CA GLN A 77 -19.18 -30.47 8.40
C GLN A 77 -19.25 -31.24 7.08
N LEU A 78 -18.33 -32.16 6.86
CA LEU A 78 -18.43 -33.16 5.78
C LEU A 78 -18.80 -32.59 4.41
N GLY A 79 -18.12 -31.53 4.00
CA GLY A 79 -18.35 -30.88 2.69
C GLY A 79 -19.58 -29.99 2.63
N ARG A 80 -20.19 -29.64 3.76
CA ARG A 80 -21.32 -28.72 3.89
C ARG A 80 -20.98 -27.59 4.86
N TYR A 81 -21.70 -26.50 4.77
CA TYR A 81 -21.56 -25.38 5.69
C TYR A 81 -22.91 -24.75 6.02
N TRP A 82 -23.00 -24.17 7.18
CA TRP A 82 -24.12 -23.35 7.66
C TRP A 82 -23.58 -22.10 8.31
N ILE A 83 -24.21 -20.98 8.01
CA ILE A 83 -23.83 -19.69 8.60
C ILE A 83 -24.96 -19.25 9.52
N SER A 84 -24.59 -18.74 10.68
CA SER A 84 -25.51 -18.11 11.62
C SER A 84 -24.96 -16.74 12.05
N ALA A 85 -25.88 -15.81 12.28
CA ALA A 85 -25.57 -14.46 12.73
C ALA A 85 -26.34 -14.15 14.02
N PRO A 86 -25.79 -13.33 14.94
CA PRO A 86 -26.49 -12.93 16.16
C PRO A 86 -27.58 -11.90 15.84
N ASP A 87 -28.75 -12.06 16.45
CA ASP A 87 -29.80 -11.03 16.48
C ASP A 87 -29.46 -9.91 17.48
N ALA A 88 -30.33 -8.90 17.57
CA ALA A 88 -30.14 -7.78 18.50
C ALA A 88 -30.07 -8.20 19.98
N GLN A 89 -30.52 -9.41 20.32
CA GLN A 89 -30.45 -9.99 21.66
C GLN A 89 -29.28 -10.97 21.84
N GLY A 90 -28.43 -11.10 20.80
CA GLY A 90 -27.27 -11.98 20.82
C GLY A 90 -27.60 -13.47 20.59
N ARG A 91 -28.80 -13.81 20.11
CA ARG A 91 -29.19 -15.18 19.77
C ARG A 91 -28.84 -15.46 18.33
N TYR A 92 -28.23 -16.59 18.06
CA TYR A 92 -27.82 -16.98 16.71
C TYR A 92 -28.99 -17.55 15.90
N ALA A 93 -29.18 -17.04 14.70
CA ALA A 93 -30.17 -17.52 13.73
C ALA A 93 -29.49 -17.78 12.38
N PRO A 94 -30.00 -18.71 11.54
CA PRO A 94 -29.49 -18.95 10.20
C PRO A 94 -29.39 -17.65 9.40
N ALA A 95 -28.28 -17.47 8.70
CA ALA A 95 -28.01 -16.30 7.87
C ALA A 95 -27.54 -16.74 6.48
N ASP A 96 -28.13 -16.17 5.45
CA ASP A 96 -27.69 -16.39 4.08
C ASP A 96 -26.60 -15.37 3.71
N ARG A 97 -25.53 -15.85 3.07
CA ARG A 97 -24.44 -15.02 2.53
C ARG A 97 -24.19 -15.38 1.08
N VAL A 98 -23.90 -14.36 0.29
CA VAL A 98 -23.71 -14.55 -1.15
C VAL A 98 -22.35 -15.20 -1.44
N VAL A 99 -22.37 -16.29 -2.21
CA VAL A 99 -21.14 -16.84 -2.80
C VAL A 99 -20.72 -15.96 -3.97
N ARG A 100 -19.49 -15.49 -3.94
CA ARG A 100 -18.90 -14.64 -5.00
C ARG A 100 -17.80 -15.39 -5.71
N THR A 101 -17.77 -15.30 -7.03
CA THR A 101 -16.63 -15.81 -7.80
C THR A 101 -15.53 -14.77 -7.78
N VAL A 102 -14.39 -15.12 -7.21
CA VAL A 102 -13.19 -14.30 -7.15
C VAL A 102 -12.20 -14.88 -8.15
N GLN A 103 -11.91 -14.15 -9.23
CA GLN A 103 -10.89 -14.58 -10.20
C GLN A 103 -9.50 -14.54 -9.54
N ALA A 104 -9.09 -15.66 -8.97
CA ALA A 104 -7.71 -15.87 -8.59
C ALA A 104 -6.93 -16.36 -9.81
N HIS A 105 -6.01 -15.55 -10.31
CA HIS A 105 -5.17 -15.94 -11.43
C HIS A 105 -4.20 -17.04 -10.98
N SER A 106 -4.44 -18.28 -11.38
CA SER A 106 -3.57 -19.43 -11.07
C SER A 106 -2.11 -19.22 -11.51
N GLY A 107 -1.88 -18.43 -12.57
CA GLY A 107 -0.54 -18.04 -13.02
C GLY A 107 0.18 -17.03 -12.13
N ALA A 108 -0.51 -16.39 -11.18
CA ALA A 108 0.12 -15.42 -10.28
C ALA A 108 1.09 -16.08 -9.28
N ALA A 109 0.87 -17.34 -8.94
CA ALA A 109 1.74 -18.11 -8.06
C ALA A 109 3.01 -18.63 -8.76
N GLU A 110 3.14 -18.47 -10.07
CA GLU A 110 4.34 -18.91 -10.80
C GLU A 110 5.42 -17.82 -10.76
N LEU A 111 6.63 -18.21 -10.32
CA LEU A 111 7.79 -17.28 -10.29
C LEU A 111 8.27 -16.89 -11.71
N GLY A 112 8.05 -17.76 -12.71
CA GLY A 112 8.61 -17.55 -14.03
C GLY A 112 10.15 -17.51 -14.00
N PRO A 113 10.80 -16.55 -14.66
CA PRO A 113 12.26 -16.45 -14.72
C PRO A 113 12.88 -15.83 -13.44
N TYR A 114 12.09 -15.42 -12.49
CA TYR A 114 12.53 -14.67 -11.31
C TYR A 114 12.90 -15.60 -10.14
N ARG A 115 13.83 -15.16 -9.30
CA ARG A 115 14.25 -15.92 -8.11
C ARG A 115 13.25 -15.83 -6.96
N HIS A 116 12.54 -14.68 -6.85
CA HIS A 116 11.65 -14.35 -5.75
C HIS A 116 10.41 -13.64 -6.28
N TYR A 117 9.31 -13.73 -5.53
CA TYR A 117 8.09 -12.99 -5.86
C TYR A 117 8.31 -11.48 -5.86
N MET A 118 9.03 -10.94 -4.86
CA MET A 118 9.33 -9.52 -4.82
C MET A 118 10.09 -9.05 -6.08
N GLN A 119 11.05 -9.82 -6.57
CA GLN A 119 11.73 -9.50 -7.83
C GLN A 119 10.75 -9.45 -8.99
N LYS A 120 9.93 -10.49 -9.14
CA LYS A 120 8.88 -10.54 -10.17
C LYS A 120 7.98 -9.32 -10.09
N GLU A 121 7.51 -8.98 -8.91
CA GLU A 121 6.58 -7.87 -8.66
C GLU A 121 7.21 -6.49 -8.93
N ILE A 122 8.51 -6.31 -8.68
CA ILE A 122 9.25 -5.11 -9.07
C ILE A 122 9.28 -4.96 -10.60
N PHE A 123 9.57 -6.05 -11.32
CA PHE A 123 9.65 -6.05 -12.79
C PHE A 123 8.29 -6.06 -13.47
N GLU A 124 7.22 -6.41 -12.77
CA GLU A 124 5.85 -6.31 -13.27
C GLU A 124 5.28 -4.88 -13.21
N GLN A 125 5.94 -3.93 -12.57
CA GLN A 125 5.40 -2.58 -12.37
C GLN A 125 4.99 -1.86 -13.67
N PRO A 126 5.73 -1.93 -14.78
CA PRO A 126 5.26 -1.33 -16.04
C PRO A 126 3.91 -1.87 -16.48
N ARG A 127 3.72 -3.19 -16.43
CA ARG A 127 2.46 -3.84 -16.75
C ARG A 127 1.37 -3.49 -15.75
N ALA A 128 1.66 -3.57 -14.45
CA ALA A 128 0.69 -3.26 -13.40
C ALA A 128 0.18 -1.81 -13.51
N ILE A 129 1.05 -0.87 -13.87
CA ILE A 129 0.67 0.53 -14.12
C ILE A 129 -0.24 0.62 -15.36
N ALA A 130 0.10 -0.09 -16.45
CA ALA A 130 -0.74 -0.12 -17.63
C ALA A 130 -2.13 -0.70 -17.35
N ASP A 131 -2.20 -1.80 -16.58
CA ASP A 131 -3.45 -2.42 -16.16
C ASP A 131 -4.27 -1.50 -15.23
N THR A 132 -3.61 -0.72 -14.36
CA THR A 132 -4.25 0.29 -13.51
C THR A 132 -4.90 1.40 -14.36
N LEU A 133 -4.30 1.74 -15.48
CA LEU A 133 -4.79 2.77 -16.41
C LEU A 133 -5.78 2.22 -17.45
N GLU A 134 -6.06 0.92 -17.45
CA GLU A 134 -6.97 0.31 -18.40
C GLU A 134 -8.36 0.97 -18.30
N GLY A 135 -8.91 1.35 -19.46
CA GLY A 135 -10.22 2.03 -19.54
C GLY A 135 -10.20 3.52 -19.21
N VAL A 136 -9.06 4.09 -18.83
CA VAL A 136 -8.93 5.53 -18.59
C VAL A 136 -8.73 6.27 -19.91
N ALA A 137 -9.86 6.62 -20.56
CA ALA A 137 -9.84 7.40 -21.80
C ALA A 137 -9.75 8.91 -21.54
N ALA A 138 -10.39 9.38 -20.47
CA ALA A 138 -10.44 10.76 -20.01
C ALA A 138 -10.44 10.81 -18.48
N ILE A 139 -10.15 11.96 -17.92
CA ILE A 139 -10.23 12.17 -16.46
C ILE A 139 -11.69 12.56 -16.13
N THR A 140 -12.35 11.65 -15.43
CA THR A 140 -13.74 11.87 -14.96
C THR A 140 -13.92 11.37 -13.54
N PRO A 141 -14.84 11.97 -12.74
CA PRO A 141 -15.16 11.47 -11.40
C PRO A 141 -15.71 10.05 -11.41
N GLU A 142 -16.41 9.65 -12.48
CA GLU A 142 -17.04 8.34 -12.65
C GLU A 142 -16.01 7.17 -12.65
N LEU A 143 -14.72 7.45 -12.84
CA LEU A 143 -13.63 6.47 -12.63
C LEU A 143 -13.66 5.88 -11.21
N PHE A 144 -14.23 6.59 -10.25
CA PHE A 144 -14.29 6.21 -8.83
C PHE A 144 -15.64 5.61 -8.42
N GLY A 145 -16.58 5.51 -9.33
CA GLY A 145 -17.91 4.92 -9.12
C GLY A 145 -19.06 5.88 -9.32
N ASP A 146 -20.26 5.32 -9.26
CA ASP A 146 -21.48 6.08 -9.44
C ASP A 146 -21.66 7.15 -8.34
N GLY A 147 -22.04 8.35 -8.74
CA GLY A 147 -22.24 9.47 -7.82
C GLY A 147 -20.98 10.20 -7.37
N ALA A 148 -19.79 9.80 -7.86
CA ALA A 148 -18.53 10.44 -7.51
C ALA A 148 -18.51 11.94 -7.83
N TYR A 149 -19.09 12.36 -8.95
CA TYR A 149 -19.20 13.78 -9.29
C TYR A 149 -19.88 14.60 -8.18
N ARG A 150 -20.99 14.10 -7.63
CA ARG A 150 -21.73 14.76 -6.55
C ARG A 150 -20.89 14.87 -5.29
N VAL A 151 -20.23 13.78 -4.91
CA VAL A 151 -19.35 13.74 -3.74
C VAL A 151 -18.19 14.73 -3.91
N PHE A 152 -17.50 14.70 -5.05
CA PHE A 152 -16.35 15.57 -5.32
C PHE A 152 -16.72 17.05 -5.36
N LYS A 153 -17.96 17.37 -5.74
CA LYS A 153 -18.48 18.74 -5.72
C LYS A 153 -18.86 19.21 -4.32
N ASP A 154 -19.26 18.30 -3.45
CA ASP A 154 -19.75 18.60 -2.10
C ASP A 154 -18.63 18.79 -1.08
N ILE A 155 -17.49 18.12 -1.27
CA ILE A 155 -16.37 18.14 -0.33
C ILE A 155 -15.44 19.35 -0.56
N ASP A 156 -14.78 19.80 0.50
CA ASP A 156 -13.79 20.87 0.45
C ASP A 156 -12.43 20.51 1.10
N ARG A 157 -12.29 19.30 1.59
CA ARG A 157 -11.05 18.75 2.15
C ARG A 157 -10.96 17.25 1.99
N VAL A 158 -9.75 16.72 2.13
CA VAL A 158 -9.46 15.29 2.06
C VAL A 158 -8.75 14.86 3.33
N LEU A 159 -9.19 13.71 3.89
CA LEU A 159 -8.51 12.99 4.95
C LEU A 159 -8.10 11.62 4.42
N ILE A 160 -6.81 11.35 4.37
CA ILE A 160 -6.26 10.06 3.96
C ILE A 160 -5.89 9.25 5.18
N LEU A 161 -6.37 8.01 5.25
CA LEU A 161 -6.13 7.05 6.34
C LEU A 161 -5.48 5.79 5.79
N ALA A 162 -4.30 5.48 6.25
CA ALA A 162 -3.55 4.30 5.79
C ALA A 162 -2.45 3.89 6.77
N CYS A 163 -1.86 2.74 6.55
CA CYS A 163 -0.71 2.21 7.30
C CYS A 163 0.47 1.91 6.38
N GLY A 164 1.69 1.98 6.90
CA GLY A 164 2.91 1.53 6.24
C GLY A 164 3.14 2.14 4.86
N THR A 165 3.43 1.30 3.89
CA THR A 165 3.63 1.67 2.47
C THR A 165 2.45 2.49 1.92
N SER A 166 1.22 2.11 2.24
CA SER A 166 0.03 2.84 1.80
C SER A 166 -0.08 4.23 2.45
N TYR A 167 0.38 4.40 3.68
CA TYR A 167 0.50 5.72 4.32
C TYR A 167 1.50 6.62 3.57
N TYR A 168 2.60 6.08 3.09
CA TYR A 168 3.57 6.85 2.29
C TYR A 168 3.04 7.20 0.89
N SER A 169 2.22 6.35 0.29
CA SER A 169 1.53 6.71 -0.97
C SER A 169 0.56 7.88 -0.75
N GLY A 170 -0.20 7.87 0.34
CA GLY A 170 -1.06 8.97 0.75
C GLY A 170 -0.29 10.25 1.05
N SER A 171 0.86 10.13 1.71
CA SER A 171 1.75 11.26 2.01
C SER A 171 2.30 11.92 0.74
N THR A 172 2.58 11.13 -0.30
CA THR A 172 2.95 11.62 -1.62
C THR A 172 1.77 12.33 -2.28
N ALA A 173 0.59 11.72 -2.27
CA ALA A 173 -0.62 12.27 -2.88
C ALA A 173 -1.05 13.60 -2.28
N ARG A 174 -0.78 13.85 -1.00
CA ARG A 174 -1.05 15.13 -0.35
C ARG A 174 -0.44 16.31 -1.14
N TYR A 175 0.80 16.17 -1.59
CA TYR A 175 1.45 17.21 -2.39
C TYR A 175 0.70 17.47 -3.70
N TRP A 176 0.24 16.42 -4.38
CA TRP A 176 -0.54 16.55 -5.60
C TRP A 176 -1.91 17.18 -5.35
N LEU A 177 -2.62 16.72 -4.32
CA LEU A 177 -3.94 17.22 -3.97
C LEU A 177 -3.91 18.71 -3.64
N GLU A 178 -2.89 19.16 -2.91
CA GLU A 178 -2.75 20.57 -2.55
C GLU A 178 -2.23 21.42 -3.71
N SER A 179 -1.28 20.94 -4.53
CA SER A 179 -0.70 21.73 -5.62
C SER A 179 -1.55 21.73 -6.89
N ILE A 180 -2.17 20.61 -7.26
CA ILE A 180 -2.91 20.46 -8.51
C ILE A 180 -4.42 20.71 -8.29
N ALA A 181 -5.01 20.02 -7.33
CA ALA A 181 -6.46 20.15 -7.04
C ALA A 181 -6.77 21.33 -6.11
N GLN A 182 -5.77 21.91 -5.46
CA GLN A 182 -5.90 23.01 -4.49
C GLN A 182 -6.94 22.69 -3.41
N ILE A 183 -6.88 21.47 -2.89
CA ILE A 183 -7.75 20.99 -1.82
C ILE A 183 -6.94 20.67 -0.57
N PRO A 184 -7.31 21.23 0.60
CA PRO A 184 -6.63 20.93 1.86
C PRO A 184 -6.66 19.43 2.14
N THR A 185 -5.49 18.85 2.45
CA THR A 185 -5.35 17.41 2.63
C THR A 185 -4.58 17.09 3.90
N THR A 186 -5.14 16.22 4.72
CA THR A 186 -4.49 15.63 5.89
C THR A 186 -4.26 14.14 5.65
N VAL A 187 -3.10 13.64 6.07
CA VAL A 187 -2.75 12.22 5.98
C VAL A 187 -2.45 11.73 7.39
N GLU A 188 -3.14 10.69 7.84
CA GLU A 188 -2.94 10.14 9.17
C GLU A 188 -2.69 8.63 9.14
N ILE A 189 -1.86 8.17 10.07
CA ILE A 189 -1.64 6.75 10.32
C ILE A 189 -2.93 6.18 10.91
N ALA A 190 -3.49 5.18 10.26
CA ALA A 190 -4.80 4.65 10.63
C ALA A 190 -4.82 4.03 12.04
N SER A 191 -3.74 3.38 12.47
CA SER A 191 -3.61 2.81 13.82
C SER A 191 -3.66 3.85 14.93
N GLU A 192 -3.25 5.10 14.66
CA GLU A 192 -3.33 6.21 15.60
C GLU A 192 -4.69 6.93 15.49
N TYR A 193 -5.14 7.18 14.26
CA TYR A 193 -6.39 7.91 14.02
C TYR A 193 -7.60 7.21 14.63
N ARG A 194 -7.66 5.88 14.61
CA ARG A 194 -8.78 5.10 15.12
C ARG A 194 -9.08 5.32 16.61
N TYR A 195 -8.11 5.81 17.36
CA TYR A 195 -8.24 6.06 18.82
C TYR A 195 -8.19 7.54 19.19
N ARG A 196 -7.85 8.38 18.23
CA ARG A 196 -7.66 9.80 18.49
C ARG A 196 -8.99 10.56 18.44
N ASP A 197 -9.21 11.44 19.41
CA ASP A 197 -10.24 12.47 19.30
C ASP A 197 -9.82 13.49 18.23
N SER A 198 -10.63 13.62 17.20
CA SER A 198 -10.41 14.57 16.11
C SER A 198 -11.63 15.49 15.98
N VAL A 199 -11.45 16.62 15.31
CA VAL A 199 -12.56 17.52 14.97
C VAL A 199 -13.06 17.14 13.58
N PRO A 200 -14.22 16.48 13.47
CA PRO A 200 -14.75 16.05 12.18
C PRO A 200 -15.33 17.22 11.39
N ASP A 201 -15.27 17.12 10.08
CA ASP A 201 -15.97 18.01 9.17
C ASP A 201 -16.75 17.15 8.15
N PRO A 202 -18.09 17.30 8.07
CA PRO A 202 -18.93 16.48 7.18
C PRO A 202 -18.61 16.68 5.69
N ARG A 203 -17.94 17.76 5.32
CA ARG A 203 -17.49 18.04 3.96
C ARG A 203 -16.10 17.46 3.65
N THR A 204 -15.70 16.45 4.38
CA THR A 204 -14.44 15.73 4.18
C THR A 204 -14.66 14.50 3.31
N LEU A 205 -13.80 14.32 2.30
CA LEU A 205 -13.64 13.05 1.63
C LEU A 205 -12.63 12.20 2.43
N VAL A 206 -13.10 11.14 3.06
CA VAL A 206 -12.25 10.16 3.75
C VAL A 206 -11.75 9.15 2.73
N VAL A 207 -10.44 9.13 2.50
CA VAL A 207 -9.79 8.23 1.55
C VAL A 207 -8.99 7.19 2.30
N THR A 208 -9.29 5.92 2.07
CA THR A 208 -8.48 4.81 2.57
C THR A 208 -7.63 4.23 1.45
N ILE A 209 -6.45 3.73 1.80
CA ILE A 209 -5.54 3.11 0.85
C ILE A 209 -5.10 1.77 1.43
N SER A 210 -5.27 0.69 0.66
CA SER A 210 -4.88 -0.65 1.10
C SER A 210 -4.61 -1.56 -0.10
N GLN A 211 -3.58 -2.39 -0.01
CA GLN A 211 -3.34 -3.42 -1.02
C GLN A 211 -4.39 -4.54 -0.89
N SER A 212 -4.53 -5.12 0.30
CA SER A 212 -5.47 -6.23 0.55
C SER A 212 -6.92 -5.78 0.72
N GLY A 213 -7.13 -4.54 1.20
CA GLY A 213 -8.43 -4.05 1.64
C GLY A 213 -8.95 -4.71 2.92
N GLU A 214 -8.08 -5.42 3.65
CA GLU A 214 -8.42 -6.16 4.87
C GLU A 214 -7.59 -5.70 6.09
N THR A 215 -6.89 -4.57 5.97
CA THR A 215 -6.07 -4.03 7.06
C THR A 215 -6.96 -3.57 8.21
N ALA A 216 -6.85 -4.24 9.36
CA ALA A 216 -7.74 -4.04 10.51
C ALA A 216 -7.77 -2.58 10.99
N ASP A 217 -6.60 -1.97 11.18
CA ASP A 217 -6.50 -0.57 11.61
C ASP A 217 -7.15 0.41 10.64
N THR A 218 -6.98 0.20 9.33
CA THR A 218 -7.53 1.09 8.32
C THR A 218 -9.06 0.97 8.24
N ILE A 219 -9.60 -0.25 8.35
CA ILE A 219 -11.05 -0.47 8.43
C ILE A 219 -11.63 0.19 9.69
N ALA A 220 -10.98 0.02 10.83
CA ALA A 220 -11.43 0.62 12.07
C ALA A 220 -11.37 2.16 12.03
N ALA A 221 -10.31 2.73 11.45
CA ALA A 221 -10.18 4.18 11.25
C ALA A 221 -11.28 4.73 10.33
N LEU A 222 -11.62 4.03 9.26
CA LEU A 222 -12.75 4.38 8.38
C LEU A 222 -14.08 4.40 9.14
N LYS A 223 -14.35 3.34 9.92
CA LYS A 223 -15.58 3.25 10.74
C LYS A 223 -15.63 4.37 11.79
N HIS A 224 -14.48 4.69 12.42
CA HIS A 224 -14.38 5.80 13.35
C HIS A 224 -14.69 7.14 12.69
N ALA A 225 -14.13 7.44 11.53
CA ALA A 225 -14.42 8.66 10.77
C ALA A 225 -15.91 8.79 10.41
N ARG A 226 -16.53 7.70 9.95
CA ARG A 226 -17.96 7.66 9.63
C ARG A 226 -18.83 7.90 10.87
N ALA A 227 -18.48 7.27 11.99
CA ALA A 227 -19.20 7.46 13.26
C ALA A 227 -19.12 8.90 13.77
N GLN A 228 -18.06 9.63 13.44
CA GLN A 228 -17.91 11.05 13.73
C GLN A 228 -18.70 11.97 12.80
N GLY A 229 -19.39 11.45 11.78
CA GLY A 229 -20.23 12.23 10.87
C GLY A 229 -19.55 12.66 9.56
N MET A 230 -18.52 11.96 9.12
CA MET A 230 -17.88 12.12 7.80
C MET A 230 -18.40 11.05 6.83
N PRO A 231 -19.44 11.32 6.04
CA PRO A 231 -20.13 10.28 5.27
C PRO A 231 -19.48 9.95 3.94
N HIS A 232 -18.66 10.84 3.39
CA HIS A 232 -18.07 10.68 2.06
C HIS A 232 -16.81 9.83 2.16
N THR A 233 -16.84 8.64 1.57
CA THR A 233 -15.75 7.65 1.66
C THR A 233 -15.33 7.14 0.29
N LEU A 234 -14.02 7.02 0.09
CA LEU A 234 -13.41 6.47 -1.11
C LEU A 234 -12.24 5.56 -0.73
N THR A 235 -12.06 4.46 -1.42
CA THR A 235 -10.86 3.62 -1.25
C THR A 235 -10.08 3.46 -2.55
N ILE A 236 -8.76 3.49 -2.41
CA ILE A 236 -7.82 3.03 -3.44
C ILE A 236 -7.35 1.65 -3.00
N CYS A 237 -7.77 0.61 -3.70
CA CYS A 237 -7.56 -0.77 -3.27
C CYS A 237 -7.27 -1.69 -4.45
N ASN A 238 -6.49 -2.75 -4.22
CA ASN A 238 -6.19 -3.73 -5.27
C ASN A 238 -7.20 -4.87 -5.34
N VAL A 239 -7.85 -5.21 -4.23
CA VAL A 239 -8.80 -6.34 -4.16
C VAL A 239 -10.24 -5.82 -4.19
N ALA A 240 -10.90 -5.98 -5.34
CA ALA A 240 -12.23 -5.44 -5.60
C ALA A 240 -13.34 -5.98 -4.67
N THR A 241 -13.14 -7.16 -4.11
CA THR A 241 -14.12 -7.85 -3.24
C THR A 241 -13.84 -7.69 -1.76
N SER A 242 -12.82 -6.89 -1.40
CA SER A 242 -12.36 -6.72 -0.02
C SER A 242 -13.38 -6.01 0.88
N ALA A 243 -13.19 -6.14 2.19
CA ALA A 243 -14.02 -5.45 3.20
C ALA A 243 -13.97 -3.92 2.99
N MET A 244 -12.80 -3.37 2.71
CA MET A 244 -12.64 -1.93 2.51
C MET A 244 -13.49 -1.41 1.35
N VAL A 245 -13.52 -2.13 0.22
CA VAL A 245 -14.33 -1.77 -0.95
C VAL A 245 -15.82 -1.84 -0.63
N ARG A 246 -16.24 -2.81 0.18
CA ARG A 246 -17.65 -2.91 0.60
C ARG A 246 -18.08 -1.83 1.59
N GLU A 247 -17.13 -1.32 2.38
CA GLU A 247 -17.39 -0.28 3.39
C GLU A 247 -17.40 1.13 2.81
N CYS A 248 -16.70 1.37 1.70
CA CYS A 248 -16.64 2.69 1.06
C CYS A 248 -17.73 2.87 0.01
N SER A 249 -18.23 4.11 -0.14
CA SER A 249 -19.20 4.45 -1.17
C SER A 249 -18.58 4.57 -2.56
N LEU A 250 -17.30 4.91 -2.64
CA LEU A 250 -16.54 5.05 -3.87
C LEU A 250 -15.27 4.19 -3.79
N ALA A 251 -14.79 3.71 -4.94
CA ALA A 251 -13.58 2.91 -5.01
C ALA A 251 -12.84 3.08 -6.34
N TYR A 252 -11.52 2.99 -6.28
CA TYR A 252 -10.68 2.75 -7.45
C TYR A 252 -9.89 1.46 -7.25
N ILE A 253 -10.07 0.52 -8.16
CA ILE A 253 -9.35 -0.76 -8.12
C ILE A 253 -8.08 -0.63 -8.95
N THR A 254 -6.93 -0.85 -8.32
CA THR A 254 -5.62 -0.64 -8.95
C THR A 254 -5.25 -1.71 -9.98
N ARG A 255 -5.87 -2.87 -9.93
CA ARG A 255 -5.63 -3.99 -10.88
C ARG A 255 -4.15 -4.37 -11.00
N ALA A 256 -3.40 -4.23 -9.91
CA ALA A 256 -1.99 -4.58 -9.88
C ALA A 256 -1.71 -6.09 -10.01
N GLY A 257 -2.75 -6.89 -10.03
CA GLY A 257 -2.65 -8.34 -9.91
C GLY A 257 -2.29 -8.77 -8.48
N VAL A 258 -2.01 -10.06 -8.33
CA VAL A 258 -1.63 -10.62 -7.03
C VAL A 258 -0.23 -10.16 -6.64
N GLU A 259 -0.07 -9.72 -5.40
CA GLU A 259 1.23 -9.40 -4.79
C GLU A 259 1.47 -10.34 -3.62
N ILE A 260 2.45 -11.25 -3.75
CA ILE A 260 2.75 -12.33 -2.80
C ILE A 260 3.85 -11.93 -1.83
N GLY A 261 4.89 -11.24 -2.31
CA GLY A 261 5.95 -10.74 -1.45
C GLY A 261 5.39 -9.89 -0.32
N VAL A 262 5.85 -10.14 0.92
CA VAL A 262 5.34 -9.41 2.10
C VAL A 262 5.60 -7.91 1.97
N ALA A 263 6.80 -7.52 1.55
CA ALA A 263 7.12 -6.12 1.25
C ALA A 263 6.45 -5.69 -0.06
N SER A 264 5.54 -4.73 0.04
CA SER A 264 4.80 -4.22 -1.13
C SER A 264 5.68 -3.41 -2.07
N THR A 265 5.54 -3.64 -3.38
CA THR A 265 6.26 -2.93 -4.45
C THR A 265 5.32 -2.41 -5.52
N LYS A 266 4.79 -3.26 -6.39
CA LYS A 266 3.84 -2.86 -7.43
C LYS A 266 2.53 -2.29 -6.85
N ALA A 267 2.11 -2.74 -5.67
CA ALA A 267 0.95 -2.16 -5.00
C ALA A 267 1.17 -0.67 -4.70
N PHE A 268 2.38 -0.27 -4.28
CA PHE A 268 2.71 1.12 -4.01
C PHE A 268 2.63 2.00 -5.26
N THR A 269 3.29 1.61 -6.34
CA THR A 269 3.30 2.40 -7.59
C THR A 269 1.91 2.50 -8.22
N THR A 270 1.11 1.44 -8.16
CA THR A 270 -0.28 1.48 -8.66
C THR A 270 -1.21 2.29 -7.74
N GLN A 271 -0.99 2.29 -6.44
CA GLN A 271 -1.67 3.22 -5.52
C GLN A 271 -1.38 4.67 -5.87
N LEU A 272 -0.13 5.01 -6.16
CA LEU A 272 0.25 6.35 -6.60
C LEU A 272 -0.47 6.75 -7.90
N VAL A 273 -0.59 5.84 -8.85
CA VAL A 273 -1.35 6.08 -10.09
C VAL A 273 -2.83 6.35 -9.79
N GLY A 274 -3.47 5.52 -8.96
CA GLY A 274 -4.87 5.71 -8.56
C GLY A 274 -5.10 7.03 -7.82
N LEU A 275 -4.20 7.39 -6.92
CA LEU A 275 -4.23 8.66 -6.17
C LEU A 275 -4.00 9.86 -7.09
N TYR A 276 -3.15 9.71 -8.10
CA TYR A 276 -2.94 10.76 -9.10
C TYR A 276 -4.19 10.98 -9.95
N LEU A 277 -4.84 9.90 -10.41
CA LEU A 277 -6.13 9.99 -11.10
C LEU A 277 -7.21 10.67 -10.23
N MET A 278 -7.26 10.33 -8.95
CA MET A 278 -8.17 10.98 -7.99
C MET A 278 -7.88 12.49 -7.89
N THR A 279 -6.62 12.86 -7.79
CA THR A 279 -6.20 14.26 -7.76
C THR A 279 -6.67 15.01 -9.01
N LEU A 280 -6.47 14.42 -10.18
CA LEU A 280 -6.88 15.04 -11.45
C LEU A 280 -8.41 15.16 -11.57
N ALA A 281 -9.15 14.14 -11.14
CA ALA A 281 -10.62 14.18 -11.15
C ALA A 281 -11.16 15.24 -10.17
N LEU A 282 -10.59 15.37 -8.99
CA LEU A 282 -10.90 16.44 -8.04
C LEU A 282 -10.56 17.82 -8.61
N ALA A 283 -9.39 17.95 -9.24
CA ALA A 283 -8.97 19.20 -9.88
C ALA A 283 -9.94 19.62 -11.00
N GLN A 284 -10.41 18.67 -11.81
CA GLN A 284 -11.40 18.91 -12.86
C GLN A 284 -12.71 19.44 -12.28
N VAL A 285 -13.27 18.76 -11.28
CA VAL A 285 -14.55 19.17 -10.64
C VAL A 285 -14.43 20.56 -10.00
N ARG A 286 -13.25 20.87 -9.46
CA ARG A 286 -12.96 22.17 -8.82
C ARG A 286 -12.59 23.27 -9.82
N GLY A 287 -12.57 22.97 -11.12
CA GLY A 287 -12.19 23.94 -12.16
C GLY A 287 -10.71 24.34 -12.13
N LYS A 288 -9.84 23.45 -11.64
CA LYS A 288 -8.38 23.68 -11.53
C LYS A 288 -7.58 22.96 -12.62
N LEU A 289 -8.25 22.27 -13.51
CA LEU A 289 -7.63 21.51 -14.61
C LEU A 289 -8.23 22.00 -15.94
N THR A 290 -7.38 22.52 -16.82
CA THR A 290 -7.78 22.86 -18.19
C THR A 290 -7.75 21.60 -19.08
N GLU A 291 -8.41 21.63 -20.25
CA GLU A 291 -8.33 20.54 -21.22
C GLU A 291 -6.88 20.27 -21.69
N ALA A 292 -6.08 21.34 -21.83
CA ALA A 292 -4.67 21.20 -22.19
C ALA A 292 -3.85 20.53 -21.08
N ASP A 293 -4.12 20.88 -19.81
CA ASP A 293 -3.47 20.25 -18.66
C ASP A 293 -3.88 18.77 -18.56
N GLU A 294 -5.16 18.48 -18.73
CA GLU A 294 -5.67 17.09 -18.74
C GLU A 294 -4.95 16.25 -19.81
N ALA A 295 -4.86 16.77 -21.04
CA ALA A 295 -4.19 16.07 -22.13
C ALA A 295 -2.70 15.81 -21.80
N LYS A 296 -2.03 16.77 -21.18
CA LYS A 296 -0.63 16.64 -20.74
C LYS A 296 -0.46 15.57 -19.66
N HIS A 297 -1.32 15.57 -18.65
CA HIS A 297 -1.29 14.58 -17.58
C HIS A 297 -1.60 13.17 -18.09
N LEU A 298 -2.59 13.01 -18.95
CA LEU A 298 -2.93 11.72 -19.56
C LEU A 298 -1.78 11.19 -20.44
N LYS A 299 -1.13 12.06 -21.20
CA LYS A 299 0.04 11.68 -22.01
C LYS A 299 1.18 11.16 -21.11
N ALA A 300 1.47 11.86 -20.02
CA ALA A 300 2.49 11.45 -19.05
C ALA A 300 2.15 10.11 -18.40
N LEU A 301 0.90 9.90 -17.98
CA LEU A 301 0.43 8.63 -17.40
C LEU A 301 0.54 7.47 -18.39
N ARG A 302 0.14 7.67 -19.64
CA ARG A 302 0.22 6.63 -20.68
C ARG A 302 1.65 6.24 -21.03
N HIS A 303 2.59 7.18 -20.93
CA HIS A 303 4.02 6.92 -21.14
C HIS A 303 4.72 6.34 -19.90
N LEU A 304 4.12 6.44 -18.74
CA LEU A 304 4.72 6.03 -17.47
C LEU A 304 5.26 4.58 -17.47
N PRO A 305 4.56 3.56 -18.00
CA PRO A 305 5.09 2.20 -18.09
C PRO A 305 6.44 2.13 -18.80
N VAL A 306 6.61 2.85 -19.90
CA VAL A 306 7.88 2.92 -20.66
C VAL A 306 8.97 3.61 -19.83
N ALA A 307 8.63 4.69 -19.14
CA ALA A 307 9.57 5.40 -18.28
C ALA A 307 10.04 4.52 -17.11
N VAL A 308 9.14 3.76 -16.49
CA VAL A 308 9.49 2.79 -15.41
C VAL A 308 10.38 1.67 -15.96
N GLN A 309 10.11 1.19 -17.17
CA GLN A 309 10.98 0.18 -17.82
C GLN A 309 12.41 0.70 -18.00
N ALA A 310 12.58 1.95 -18.35
CA ALA A 310 13.90 2.58 -18.45
C ALA A 310 14.63 2.65 -17.09
N VAL A 311 13.89 2.86 -15.99
CA VAL A 311 14.45 2.83 -14.64
C VAL A 311 14.86 1.41 -14.23
N LEU A 312 14.07 0.40 -14.55
CA LEU A 312 14.42 -1.01 -14.28
C LEU A 312 15.71 -1.44 -14.97
N ALA A 313 16.05 -0.84 -16.11
CA ALA A 313 17.33 -1.08 -16.80
C ALA A 313 18.56 -0.61 -16.02
N LEU A 314 18.39 0.16 -14.95
CA LEU A 314 19.48 0.58 -14.04
C LEU A 314 19.87 -0.52 -13.03
N GLU A 315 19.18 -1.65 -13.01
CA GLU A 315 19.41 -2.75 -12.07
C GLU A 315 20.89 -3.13 -11.90
N PRO A 316 21.71 -3.30 -12.97
CA PRO A 316 23.12 -3.66 -12.80
C PRO A 316 23.91 -2.67 -11.95
N GLN A 317 23.64 -1.37 -12.06
CA GLN A 317 24.27 -0.32 -11.26
C GLN A 317 23.83 -0.41 -9.78
N VAL A 318 22.55 -0.70 -9.53
CA VAL A 318 22.01 -0.88 -8.20
C VAL A 318 22.59 -2.13 -7.52
N ILE A 319 22.77 -3.22 -8.26
CA ILE A 319 23.44 -4.44 -7.76
C ILE A 319 24.85 -4.11 -7.24
N ALA A 320 25.61 -3.29 -7.97
CA ALA A 320 26.94 -2.90 -7.52
C ALA A 320 26.92 -2.15 -6.16
N TRP A 321 25.92 -1.28 -5.94
CA TRP A 321 25.75 -0.62 -4.64
C TRP A 321 25.31 -1.56 -3.52
N SER A 322 24.49 -2.54 -3.84
CA SER A 322 23.94 -3.47 -2.85
C SER A 322 25.02 -4.27 -2.11
N GLU A 323 26.15 -4.51 -2.73
CA GLU A 323 27.29 -5.19 -2.11
C GLU A 323 27.92 -4.37 -0.97
N ASP A 324 27.93 -3.04 -1.12
CA ASP A 324 28.38 -2.14 -0.07
C ASP A 324 27.36 -2.04 1.07
N PHE A 325 26.06 -1.92 0.72
CA PHE A 325 24.98 -1.84 1.69
C PHE A 325 24.87 -3.12 2.52
N ALA A 326 25.10 -4.29 1.93
CA ALA A 326 25.02 -5.57 2.64
C ALA A 326 25.98 -5.67 3.85
N LYS A 327 27.03 -4.88 3.87
CA LYS A 327 28.03 -4.82 4.95
C LYS A 327 27.68 -3.80 6.04
N ARG A 328 26.56 -3.10 5.92
CA ARG A 328 26.17 -2.01 6.82
C ARG A 328 25.03 -2.46 7.75
N GLU A 329 24.98 -1.88 8.93
CA GLU A 329 23.88 -2.11 9.89
C GLU A 329 22.90 -0.93 9.95
N ASN A 330 23.32 0.23 9.44
CA ASN A 330 22.50 1.45 9.43
C ASN A 330 22.58 2.15 8.08
N ALA A 331 21.50 2.83 7.70
CA ALA A 331 21.45 3.68 6.50
C ALA A 331 20.51 4.86 6.72
N LEU A 332 20.85 6.01 6.16
CA LEU A 332 19.94 7.15 6.08
C LEU A 332 19.43 7.34 4.66
N PHE A 333 18.19 7.81 4.57
CA PHE A 333 17.55 8.17 3.32
C PHE A 333 17.12 9.64 3.37
N LEU A 334 17.40 10.39 2.33
CA LEU A 334 17.07 11.81 2.24
C LEU A 334 16.21 12.10 1.03
N GLY A 335 15.19 12.91 1.25
CA GLY A 335 14.36 13.50 0.21
C GLY A 335 13.84 14.86 0.64
N ARG A 336 13.30 15.63 -0.29
CA ARG A 336 12.65 16.90 -0.01
C ARG A 336 11.30 17.00 -0.70
N GLY A 337 10.35 17.71 -0.06
CA GLY A 337 9.04 17.95 -0.63
C GLY A 337 8.36 16.64 -1.04
N LEU A 338 7.89 16.61 -2.28
CA LEU A 338 7.21 15.46 -2.90
C LEU A 338 7.98 14.13 -2.81
N HIS A 339 9.33 14.19 -2.74
CA HIS A 339 10.18 13.00 -2.71
C HIS A 339 10.59 12.56 -1.30
N TYR A 340 10.22 13.30 -0.26
CA TYR A 340 10.46 12.85 1.11
C TYR A 340 9.68 11.55 1.44
N PRO A 341 8.37 11.43 1.12
CA PRO A 341 7.67 10.16 1.29
C PRO A 341 8.29 8.99 0.51
N ILE A 342 8.93 9.27 -0.61
CA ILE A 342 9.66 8.27 -1.41
C ILE A 342 10.90 7.79 -0.67
N ALA A 343 11.64 8.69 -0.04
CA ALA A 343 12.76 8.33 0.83
C ALA A 343 12.29 7.48 2.02
N LEU A 344 11.16 7.80 2.63
CA LEU A 344 10.53 7.00 3.69
C LEU A 344 10.20 5.58 3.22
N GLU A 345 9.60 5.46 2.04
CA GLU A 345 9.28 4.14 1.45
C GLU A 345 10.54 3.33 1.14
N GLY A 346 11.58 3.97 0.61
CA GLY A 346 12.88 3.32 0.38
C GLY A 346 13.51 2.79 1.66
N ALA A 347 13.51 3.58 2.72
CA ALA A 347 14.01 3.18 4.04
C ALA A 347 13.17 2.02 4.60
N LEU A 348 11.84 2.07 4.45
CA LEU A 348 10.94 0.99 4.88
C LEU A 348 11.27 -0.32 4.15
N LYS A 349 11.41 -0.29 2.84
CA LYS A 349 11.74 -1.50 2.06
C LYS A 349 13.08 -2.09 2.50
N LEU A 350 14.09 -1.27 2.70
CA LEU A 350 15.40 -1.75 3.13
C LEU A 350 15.34 -2.41 4.51
N LYS A 351 14.67 -1.80 5.49
CA LYS A 351 14.56 -2.39 6.85
C LYS A 351 13.72 -3.66 6.88
N GLU A 352 12.63 -3.73 6.10
CA GLU A 352 11.71 -4.87 6.10
C GLU A 352 12.41 -6.17 5.70
N ILE A 353 13.24 -6.15 4.67
CA ILE A 353 13.78 -7.36 4.05
C ILE A 353 15.27 -7.59 4.29
N SER A 354 16.06 -6.55 4.56
CA SER A 354 17.50 -6.69 4.85
C SER A 354 17.82 -6.64 6.33
N TYR A 355 16.91 -6.18 7.17
CA TYR A 355 17.07 -5.95 8.61
C TYR A 355 18.10 -4.87 8.96
N ILE A 356 18.53 -4.07 7.99
CA ILE A 356 19.32 -2.87 8.21
C ILE A 356 18.43 -1.82 8.88
N HIS A 357 18.91 -1.18 9.93
CA HIS A 357 18.22 -0.05 10.53
C HIS A 357 18.30 1.15 9.58
N ALA A 358 17.24 1.38 8.83
CA ALA A 358 17.15 2.44 7.83
C ALA A 358 16.06 3.44 8.22
N GLU A 359 16.41 4.71 8.19
CA GLU A 359 15.49 5.82 8.47
C GLU A 359 15.59 6.89 7.39
N ALA A 360 14.48 7.61 7.18
CA ALA A 360 14.43 8.72 6.25
C ALA A 360 14.11 10.02 6.98
N TYR A 361 14.73 11.11 6.49
CA TYR A 361 14.48 12.45 6.96
C TYR A 361 14.24 13.41 5.79
N PRO A 362 13.42 14.45 5.97
CA PRO A 362 13.50 15.60 5.08
C PRO A 362 14.93 16.14 5.16
N ALA A 363 15.60 16.31 4.03
CA ALA A 363 17.03 16.64 4.06
C ALA A 363 17.35 17.93 4.82
N GLY A 364 16.40 18.87 4.86
CA GLY A 364 16.53 20.10 5.66
C GLY A 364 16.59 19.88 7.17
N GLU A 365 16.05 18.74 7.66
CA GLU A 365 16.03 18.40 9.08
C GLU A 365 17.36 17.82 9.59
N LEU A 366 18.32 17.53 8.72
CA LEU A 366 19.64 17.03 9.12
C LEU A 366 20.27 17.89 10.22
N LYS A 367 20.18 19.21 10.13
CA LYS A 367 20.74 20.17 11.09
C LYS A 367 20.08 20.12 12.48
N HIS A 368 18.89 19.53 12.56
CA HIS A 368 18.09 19.47 13.77
C HIS A 368 18.23 18.13 14.52
N GLY A 369 19.38 17.48 14.36
CA GLY A 369 19.74 16.26 15.07
C GLY A 369 20.35 15.14 14.24
N PRO A 370 19.71 14.68 13.15
CA PRO A 370 20.16 13.51 12.40
C PRO A 370 21.59 13.60 11.86
N LEU A 371 22.09 14.80 11.63
CA LEU A 371 23.47 15.02 11.17
C LEU A 371 24.54 14.45 12.13
N ALA A 372 24.20 14.29 13.40
CA ALA A 372 25.06 13.64 14.39
C ALA A 372 25.33 12.15 14.09
N LEU A 373 24.47 11.51 13.29
CA LEU A 373 24.59 10.11 12.90
C LEU A 373 25.53 9.90 11.70
N VAL A 374 25.88 10.97 10.99
CA VAL A 374 26.66 10.88 9.77
C VAL A 374 28.11 10.53 10.07
N THR A 375 28.54 9.40 9.53
CA THR A 375 29.90 8.87 9.58
C THR A 375 30.27 8.26 8.22
N ALA A 376 31.53 7.94 8.03
CA ALA A 376 31.99 7.21 6.83
C ALA A 376 31.39 5.79 6.71
N GLN A 377 30.85 5.24 7.79
CA GLN A 377 30.27 3.90 7.82
C GLN A 377 28.77 3.86 7.56
N MET A 378 28.09 5.01 7.62
CA MET A 378 26.65 5.10 7.37
C MET A 378 26.40 5.62 5.96
N PRO A 379 25.91 4.78 5.03
CA PRO A 379 25.54 5.25 3.70
C PRO A 379 24.30 6.16 3.79
N VAL A 380 24.31 7.22 2.99
CA VAL A 380 23.21 8.17 2.89
C VAL A 380 22.65 8.13 1.48
N VAL A 381 21.49 7.50 1.32
CA VAL A 381 20.76 7.46 0.06
C VAL A 381 20.03 8.78 -0.14
N THR A 382 20.20 9.40 -1.30
CA THR A 382 19.60 10.69 -1.62
C THR A 382 18.76 10.58 -2.89
N VAL A 383 17.49 10.95 -2.78
CA VAL A 383 16.57 11.07 -3.92
C VAL A 383 16.68 12.49 -4.47
N ALA A 384 17.26 12.63 -5.66
CA ALA A 384 17.64 13.95 -6.23
C ALA A 384 16.97 14.21 -7.59
N PRO A 385 15.66 14.54 -7.59
CA PRO A 385 14.98 14.98 -8.81
C PRO A 385 15.44 16.39 -9.21
N ASN A 386 15.34 16.69 -10.50
CA ASN A 386 15.58 18.05 -11.01
C ASN A 386 14.34 18.94 -10.84
N ASP A 387 13.99 19.20 -9.59
CA ASP A 387 12.87 20.06 -9.21
C ASP A 387 13.32 21.39 -8.58
N ALA A 388 12.37 22.21 -8.16
CA ALA A 388 12.63 23.50 -7.54
C ALA A 388 13.45 23.44 -6.23
N LEU A 389 13.54 22.26 -5.59
CA LEU A 389 14.27 22.05 -4.33
C LEU A 389 15.68 21.48 -4.53
N LEU A 390 16.10 21.22 -5.77
CA LEU A 390 17.37 20.57 -6.07
C LEU A 390 18.56 21.31 -5.45
N GLU A 391 18.64 22.63 -5.58
CA GLU A 391 19.77 23.43 -5.04
C GLU A 391 19.80 23.39 -3.51
N LYS A 392 18.63 23.31 -2.85
CA LYS A 392 18.54 23.11 -1.40
C LYS A 392 19.02 21.71 -0.99
N LEU A 393 18.66 20.71 -1.78
CA LEU A 393 19.11 19.33 -1.56
C LEU A 393 20.63 19.22 -1.73
N LYS A 394 21.21 19.83 -2.77
CA LYS A 394 22.67 19.87 -2.99
C LYS A 394 23.41 20.46 -1.79
N SER A 395 22.87 21.52 -1.19
CA SER A 395 23.44 22.10 0.05
C SER A 395 23.43 21.09 1.21
N ASN A 396 22.33 20.33 1.38
CA ASN A 396 22.26 19.30 2.39
C ASN A 396 23.23 18.13 2.12
N MET A 397 23.43 17.78 0.85
CA MET A 397 24.42 16.77 0.47
C MET A 397 25.85 17.21 0.85
N GLN A 398 26.19 18.49 0.67
CA GLN A 398 27.49 19.02 1.08
C GLN A 398 27.69 18.97 2.60
N GLU A 399 26.64 19.18 3.39
CA GLU A 399 26.69 19.03 4.85
C GLU A 399 27.05 17.60 5.28
N VAL A 400 26.51 16.61 4.58
CA VAL A 400 26.84 15.18 4.78
C VAL A 400 28.30 14.93 4.41
N ARG A 401 28.76 15.40 3.27
CA ARG A 401 30.13 15.21 2.78
C ARG A 401 31.17 15.86 3.71
N ALA A 402 30.89 17.05 4.19
CA ALA A 402 31.77 17.79 5.09
C ALA A 402 32.08 17.02 6.38
N ARG A 403 31.26 16.00 6.71
CA ARG A 403 31.41 15.13 7.89
C ARG A 403 31.92 13.72 7.53
N GLY A 404 32.43 13.55 6.32
CA GLY A 404 32.95 12.28 5.82
C GLY A 404 31.88 11.27 5.42
N GLY A 405 30.60 11.68 5.35
CA GLY A 405 29.48 10.82 4.94
C GLY A 405 29.60 10.37 3.49
N GLN A 406 29.10 9.16 3.23
CA GLN A 406 29.07 8.55 1.89
C GLN A 406 27.68 8.73 1.29
N LEU A 407 27.58 9.46 0.20
CA LEU A 407 26.34 9.73 -0.53
C LEU A 407 26.12 8.72 -1.66
N TYR A 408 24.93 8.18 -1.73
CA TYR A 408 24.43 7.32 -2.80
C TYR A 408 23.22 8.00 -3.43
N VAL A 409 23.41 8.62 -4.58
CA VAL A 409 22.48 9.59 -5.15
C VAL A 409 21.79 9.01 -6.39
N PHE A 410 20.47 8.93 -6.34
CA PHE A 410 19.64 8.72 -7.52
C PHE A 410 19.24 10.08 -8.09
N ALA A 411 19.95 10.51 -9.13
CA ALA A 411 19.82 11.83 -9.70
C ALA A 411 19.20 11.82 -11.09
N ASP A 412 18.24 12.68 -11.34
CA ASP A 412 17.74 12.89 -12.71
C ASP A 412 18.91 13.29 -13.63
N SER A 413 18.90 12.81 -14.86
CA SER A 413 20.03 12.98 -15.79
C SER A 413 20.37 14.43 -16.10
N ASP A 414 19.40 15.32 -15.94
CA ASP A 414 19.50 16.76 -16.16
C ASP A 414 19.89 17.59 -14.91
N THR A 415 20.29 16.92 -13.81
CA THR A 415 20.69 17.59 -12.56
C THR A 415 22.15 18.08 -12.53
N HIS A 416 23.00 17.57 -13.39
CA HIS A 416 24.46 17.82 -13.42
C HIS A 416 25.19 17.45 -12.12
N ILE A 417 24.65 16.47 -11.34
CA ILE A 417 25.36 15.92 -10.17
C ILE A 417 26.35 14.87 -10.65
N GLU A 418 27.62 15.01 -10.28
CA GLU A 418 28.70 14.12 -10.72
C GLU A 418 29.17 13.20 -9.58
N SER A 419 29.59 11.99 -9.94
CA SER A 419 30.27 11.08 -9.02
C SER A 419 31.67 11.63 -8.67
N GLY A 420 32.11 11.35 -7.45
CA GLY A 420 33.39 11.79 -6.94
C GLY A 420 33.71 11.13 -5.59
N ALA A 421 34.72 11.64 -4.90
CA ALA A 421 35.10 11.13 -3.59
C ALA A 421 33.90 11.26 -2.61
N GLY A 422 33.40 10.10 -2.11
CA GLY A 422 32.25 10.06 -1.20
C GLY A 422 30.90 10.38 -1.83
N VAL A 423 30.83 10.44 -3.16
CA VAL A 423 29.57 10.65 -3.90
C VAL A 423 29.45 9.62 -5.01
N HIS A 424 28.48 8.74 -4.88
CA HIS A 424 28.16 7.72 -5.86
C HIS A 424 26.83 8.10 -6.52
N VAL A 425 26.79 8.17 -7.86
CA VAL A 425 25.61 8.62 -8.60
C VAL A 425 25.14 7.52 -9.54
N ILE A 426 23.84 7.21 -9.48
CA ILE A 426 23.12 6.50 -10.54
C ILE A 426 22.22 7.53 -11.22
N ARG A 427 22.37 7.66 -12.54
CA ARG A 427 21.58 8.60 -13.33
C ARG A 427 20.24 8.00 -13.68
N MET A 428 19.20 8.65 -13.21
CA MET A 428 17.82 8.40 -13.58
C MET A 428 17.51 9.00 -14.97
N PRO A 429 16.40 8.63 -15.62
CA PRO A 429 15.88 9.40 -16.75
C PRO A 429 15.73 10.90 -16.41
N GLU A 430 15.54 11.72 -17.43
CA GLU A 430 15.21 13.14 -17.24
C GLU A 430 14.00 13.31 -16.32
N HIS A 431 13.90 14.47 -15.68
CA HIS A 431 12.82 14.78 -14.75
C HIS A 431 11.43 14.54 -15.34
N TYR A 432 10.60 13.81 -14.61
CA TYR A 432 9.29 13.35 -15.08
C TYR A 432 8.11 14.16 -14.53
N GLY A 433 8.34 15.38 -14.09
CA GLY A 433 7.31 16.27 -13.55
C GLY A 433 6.66 15.72 -12.28
N ALA A 434 5.36 15.88 -12.16
CA ALA A 434 4.61 15.48 -10.97
C ALA A 434 4.61 13.94 -10.71
N LEU A 435 4.83 13.12 -11.74
CA LEU A 435 4.92 11.66 -11.62
C LEU A 435 6.34 11.16 -11.28
N SER A 436 7.31 12.06 -11.13
CA SER A 436 8.68 11.75 -10.73
C SER A 436 8.80 10.81 -9.52
N PRO A 437 7.97 10.91 -8.46
CA PRO A 437 8.00 9.97 -7.34
C PRO A 437 7.87 8.50 -7.74
N ILE A 438 7.07 8.19 -8.75
CA ILE A 438 6.87 6.81 -9.22
C ILE A 438 8.14 6.25 -9.85
N LEU A 439 8.91 7.08 -10.55
CA LEU A 439 10.19 6.66 -11.11
C LEU A 439 11.24 6.46 -10.02
N HIS A 440 11.31 7.37 -9.06
CA HIS A 440 12.35 7.37 -8.03
C HIS A 440 12.19 6.27 -6.97
N VAL A 441 10.99 5.73 -6.74
CA VAL A 441 10.81 4.62 -5.80
C VAL A 441 11.36 3.30 -6.35
N VAL A 442 11.34 3.09 -7.65
CA VAL A 442 11.73 1.82 -8.28
C VAL A 442 13.17 1.43 -7.99
N PRO A 443 14.19 2.30 -8.16
CA PRO A 443 15.56 1.93 -7.84
C PRO A 443 15.78 1.73 -6.33
N LEU A 444 14.98 2.35 -5.46
CA LEU A 444 15.02 2.09 -4.02
C LEU A 444 14.50 0.68 -3.69
N GLN A 445 13.48 0.22 -4.38
CA GLN A 445 12.99 -1.16 -4.27
C GLN A 445 14.06 -2.16 -4.73
N LEU A 446 14.72 -1.89 -5.86
CA LEU A 446 15.83 -2.71 -6.36
C LEU A 446 17.00 -2.75 -5.37
N LEU A 447 17.36 -1.61 -4.78
CA LEU A 447 18.42 -1.53 -3.78
C LEU A 447 18.10 -2.39 -2.55
N ALA A 448 16.89 -2.27 -2.03
CA ALA A 448 16.43 -3.08 -0.90
C ALA A 448 16.47 -4.58 -1.23
N TYR A 449 15.93 -4.98 -2.39
CA TYR A 449 15.90 -6.36 -2.84
C TYR A 449 17.29 -6.97 -2.97
N HIS A 450 18.20 -6.32 -3.71
CA HIS A 450 19.54 -6.85 -3.94
C HIS A 450 20.40 -6.83 -2.68
N THR A 451 20.22 -5.83 -1.82
CA THR A 451 20.89 -5.80 -0.50
C THR A 451 20.45 -6.98 0.37
N ALA A 452 19.17 -7.28 0.41
CA ALA A 452 18.64 -8.43 1.15
C ALA A 452 19.16 -9.75 0.58
N CYS A 453 19.20 -9.90 -0.75
CA CYS A 453 19.80 -11.06 -1.40
C CYS A 453 21.28 -11.24 -1.04
N ALA A 454 22.07 -10.16 -1.04
CA ALA A 454 23.47 -10.17 -0.66
C ALA A 454 23.68 -10.52 0.82
N ARG A 455 22.75 -10.14 1.69
CA ARG A 455 22.74 -10.53 3.12
C ARG A 455 22.24 -11.95 3.36
N GLY A 456 21.61 -12.59 2.37
CA GLY A 456 21.05 -13.94 2.50
C GLY A 456 19.77 -14.00 3.33
N THR A 457 19.02 -12.90 3.45
CA THR A 457 17.73 -12.86 4.15
C THR A 457 16.59 -13.35 3.23
N ASP A 458 15.46 -13.77 3.82
CA ASP A 458 14.27 -14.13 3.06
C ASP A 458 13.55 -12.85 2.59
N VAL A 459 13.61 -12.57 1.29
CA VAL A 459 13.05 -11.35 0.71
C VAL A 459 11.52 -11.42 0.54
N ASP A 460 10.96 -12.62 0.40
CA ASP A 460 9.50 -12.80 0.20
C ASP A 460 8.74 -12.93 1.52
N LYS A 461 9.37 -13.56 2.52
CA LYS A 461 8.79 -13.81 3.85
C LYS A 461 9.77 -13.35 4.94
N PRO A 462 10.01 -12.05 5.08
CA PRO A 462 10.89 -11.54 6.13
C PRO A 462 10.36 -11.90 7.51
N ARG A 463 11.28 -12.10 8.46
CA ARG A 463 10.93 -12.48 9.83
C ARG A 463 9.98 -11.46 10.48
N ASN A 464 9.08 -11.95 11.33
CA ASN A 464 8.16 -11.16 12.15
C ASN A 464 7.12 -10.32 11.37
N LEU A 465 7.00 -10.50 10.07
CA LEU A 465 6.07 -9.76 9.25
C LEU A 465 5.06 -10.69 8.57
N ALA A 466 3.89 -10.14 8.23
CA ALA A 466 2.84 -10.81 7.48
C ALA A 466 2.41 -9.92 6.30
N LYS A 467 1.93 -10.54 5.22
CA LYS A 467 1.49 -9.79 4.02
C LYS A 467 0.32 -8.87 4.30
N SER A 468 -0.62 -9.31 5.12
CA SER A 468 -1.80 -8.54 5.52
C SER A 468 -1.94 -8.56 7.03
N VAL A 469 -2.12 -7.39 7.64
CA VAL A 469 -2.33 -7.24 9.09
C VAL A 469 -3.83 -7.17 9.33
N THR A 470 -4.43 -8.33 9.59
CA THR A 470 -5.88 -8.51 9.75
C THR A 470 -6.33 -8.55 11.21
N VAL A 471 -5.39 -8.43 12.13
CA VAL A 471 -5.61 -8.40 13.59
C VAL A 471 -4.88 -7.20 14.19
N GLU A 472 -5.32 -6.80 15.38
CA GLU A 472 -4.68 -5.78 16.20
C GLU A 472 -3.70 -6.42 17.18
#